data_a92ee558e4db051c5092fb34ffa24c77
#
_entry.id   a92ee558e4db051c5092fb34ffa24c77
#
_cell.length_a   1.000
_cell.length_b   1.000
_cell.length_c   1.000
_cell.angle_alpha   90.00
_cell.angle_beta   90.00
_cell.angle_gamma   90.00
#
_symmetry.space_group_name_H-M   'P 1'
#
loop_
_entity.id
_entity.type
_entity.pdbx_description
1 polymer ?
#
loop_
_entity_poly.entity_id
_entity_poly.type
_entity_poly.pdbx_seq_one_letter_code
_entity_poly.pdbx_strand_id
1 'polypeptide(L)'
;MTEKTASEKLDDDDESIMIDVDEEQATIDDLPGVGPATAEKLREAGFDELLAIAVMSPNELAEQAELGEAVAAKIIHGAKKLANIGGFISGNALLERRREVQKLTSGTAALDELLGGGFETQAIVEVYGEFGSGKTQIGHQLCVNTMLPLEKGGFDGEVFYIDTEDTFRPERIAQMCEGVGLDPAMVLDRIHVARAYNSAHQMLLVDEIKKLSKNIDVKLIIVDSLTSHFRSEYIGRGMLAPRQQKLN
;
A
#
# COMPACT_ATOMS: atom_id res chain seq x y z
N MET A 1 55.41 28.51 -44.58
CA MET A 1 55.38 27.46 -43.56
C MET A 1 54.01 27.51 -42.93
N THR A 2 53.20 26.61 -43.38
CA THR A 2 51.75 26.52 -43.03
C THR A 2 51.53 25.35 -42.12
N GLU A 3 51.15 25.62 -40.87
CA GLU A 3 50.66 24.60 -39.95
C GLU A 3 49.15 24.49 -40.06
N LYS A 4 48.69 23.32 -40.46
CA LYS A 4 47.30 22.88 -40.44
C LYS A 4 46.98 22.37 -39.01
N THR A 5 46.11 23.05 -38.33
CA THR A 5 45.42 22.47 -37.16
C THR A 5 44.17 21.76 -37.63
N ALA A 6 44.14 20.46 -37.40
CA ALA A 6 42.95 19.63 -37.55
C ALA A 6 42.01 19.88 -36.40
N SER A 7 40.78 20.30 -36.68
CA SER A 7 39.69 20.33 -35.75
C SER A 7 38.98 18.96 -35.79
N GLU A 8 39.12 18.17 -34.76
CA GLU A 8 38.28 17.00 -34.51
C GLU A 8 36.85 17.48 -34.20
N LYS A 9 35.93 17.08 -35.05
CA LYS A 9 34.50 17.14 -34.76
C LYS A 9 34.19 16.01 -33.78
N LEU A 10 33.78 16.34 -32.60
CA LEU A 10 33.05 15.46 -31.73
C LEU A 10 31.60 15.46 -32.21
N ASP A 11 31.18 14.33 -32.73
CA ASP A 11 29.78 14.04 -33.04
C ASP A 11 29.06 13.85 -31.70
N ASP A 12 28.24 14.82 -31.32
CA ASP A 12 27.25 14.74 -30.25
C ASP A 12 26.02 13.97 -30.80
N ASP A 13 26.10 12.64 -30.80
CA ASP A 13 24.92 11.79 -30.88
C ASP A 13 24.50 11.37 -29.48
N ASP A 14 24.00 12.30 -28.70
CA ASP A 14 23.23 12.03 -27.51
C ASP A 14 21.74 11.91 -27.90
N GLU A 15 21.42 10.80 -28.57
CA GLU A 15 20.04 10.33 -28.70
C GLU A 15 19.56 9.95 -27.32
N SER A 16 19.03 10.93 -26.58
CA SER A 16 18.15 10.69 -25.47
C SER A 16 16.96 9.87 -25.97
N ILE A 17 17.00 8.57 -25.70
CA ILE A 17 15.87 7.67 -25.91
C ILE A 17 14.74 8.16 -25.03
N MET A 18 13.91 9.05 -25.56
CA MET A 18 12.57 9.29 -25.07
C MET A 18 11.79 8.02 -25.40
N ILE A 19 11.66 7.13 -24.41
CA ILE A 19 10.69 6.05 -24.48
C ILE A 19 9.36 6.73 -24.21
N ASP A 20 8.61 7.07 -25.26
CA ASP A 20 7.17 7.23 -25.20
C ASP A 20 6.62 5.86 -24.81
N VAL A 21 6.35 5.69 -23.53
CA VAL A 21 5.63 4.53 -23.03
C VAL A 21 4.15 4.89 -23.13
N ASP A 22 3.53 4.52 -24.26
CA ASP A 22 2.11 4.16 -24.24
C ASP A 22 2.02 2.99 -23.24
N GLU A 23 1.61 3.28 -22.00
CA GLU A 23 1.39 2.30 -20.94
C GLU A 23 0.11 1.48 -21.26
N GLU A 24 0.15 0.61 -22.22
CA GLU A 24 -0.61 -0.62 -22.16
C GLU A 24 0.00 -1.43 -21.00
N GLN A 25 -0.66 -1.41 -19.85
CA GLN A 25 -0.17 -2.09 -18.65
C GLN A 25 -0.05 -3.58 -18.97
N ALA A 26 1.19 -4.07 -19.08
CA ALA A 26 1.46 -5.49 -19.27
C ALA A 26 0.80 -6.29 -18.16
N THR A 27 0.18 -7.41 -18.52
CA THR A 27 -0.59 -8.28 -17.62
C THR A 27 0.18 -9.57 -17.35
N ILE A 28 -0.35 -10.42 -16.47
CA ILE A 28 0.25 -11.74 -16.20
C ILE A 28 0.22 -12.66 -17.43
N ASP A 29 -0.67 -12.43 -18.39
CA ASP A 29 -0.75 -13.20 -19.63
C ASP A 29 0.40 -12.90 -20.58
N ASP A 30 1.06 -11.74 -20.41
CA ASP A 30 2.23 -11.32 -21.19
C ASP A 30 3.55 -11.89 -20.65
N LEU A 31 3.49 -12.63 -19.53
CA LEU A 31 4.68 -13.19 -18.89
C LEU A 31 5.30 -14.32 -19.72
N PRO A 32 6.60 -14.30 -19.96
CA PRO A 32 7.30 -15.36 -20.70
C PRO A 32 7.13 -16.73 -20.01
N GLY A 33 6.52 -17.68 -20.73
CA GLY A 33 6.30 -19.05 -20.25
C GLY A 33 5.04 -19.22 -19.39
N VAL A 34 4.19 -18.21 -19.31
CA VAL A 34 2.84 -18.33 -18.72
C VAL A 34 1.85 -18.60 -19.85
N GLY A 35 1.29 -19.83 -19.84
CA GLY A 35 0.16 -20.19 -20.68
C GLY A 35 -1.16 -20.04 -19.91
N PRO A 36 -2.32 -20.21 -20.57
CA PRO A 36 -3.64 -20.00 -19.94
C PRO A 36 -3.82 -20.75 -18.62
N ALA A 37 -3.41 -22.02 -18.55
CA ALA A 37 -3.51 -22.81 -17.32
C ALA A 37 -2.60 -22.30 -16.19
N THR A 38 -1.44 -21.73 -16.50
CA THR A 38 -0.54 -21.14 -15.50
C THR A 38 -1.06 -19.78 -15.04
N ALA A 39 -1.60 -18.98 -15.96
CA ALA A 39 -2.24 -17.71 -15.63
C ALA A 39 -3.45 -17.92 -14.70
N GLU A 40 -4.27 -18.95 -14.95
CA GLU A 40 -5.39 -19.30 -14.08
C GLU A 40 -4.92 -19.67 -12.67
N LYS A 41 -3.91 -20.52 -12.53
CA LYS A 41 -3.32 -20.86 -11.23
C LYS A 41 -2.78 -19.65 -10.47
N LEU A 42 -2.13 -18.73 -11.18
CA LEU A 42 -1.65 -17.49 -10.56
C LEU A 42 -2.82 -16.64 -10.04
N ARG A 43 -3.91 -16.51 -10.82
CA ARG A 43 -5.10 -15.77 -10.40
C ARG A 43 -5.82 -16.45 -9.23
N GLU A 44 -5.96 -17.77 -9.25
CA GLU A 44 -6.54 -18.54 -8.15
C GLU A 44 -5.72 -18.38 -6.85
N ALA A 45 -4.40 -18.28 -6.97
CA ALA A 45 -3.50 -17.98 -5.86
C ALA A 45 -3.50 -16.49 -5.45
N GLY A 46 -4.29 -15.64 -6.12
CA GLY A 46 -4.43 -14.21 -5.80
C GLY A 46 -3.37 -13.30 -6.42
N PHE A 47 -2.62 -13.80 -7.40
CA PHE A 47 -1.63 -13.01 -8.14
C PHE A 47 -2.24 -12.49 -9.45
N ASP A 48 -2.79 -11.29 -9.41
CA ASP A 48 -3.37 -10.63 -10.61
C ASP A 48 -2.43 -9.53 -11.17
N GLU A 49 -1.44 -9.11 -10.38
CA GLU A 49 -0.53 -8.02 -10.73
C GLU A 49 0.91 -8.51 -10.88
N LEU A 50 1.61 -8.00 -11.89
CA LEU A 50 3.02 -8.29 -12.13
C LEU A 50 3.91 -7.92 -10.93
N LEU A 51 3.58 -6.83 -10.24
CA LEU A 51 4.33 -6.36 -9.06
C LEU A 51 4.27 -7.39 -7.92
N ALA A 52 3.10 -7.94 -7.65
CA ALA A 52 2.91 -8.95 -6.61
C ALA A 52 3.78 -10.19 -6.87
N ILE A 53 3.82 -10.65 -8.14
CA ILE A 53 4.66 -11.79 -8.55
C ILE A 53 6.15 -11.45 -8.47
N ALA A 54 6.54 -10.26 -8.91
CA ALA A 54 7.94 -9.86 -9.03
C ALA A 54 8.67 -9.75 -7.69
N VAL A 55 7.97 -9.49 -6.59
CA VAL A 55 8.55 -9.37 -5.25
C VAL A 55 8.58 -10.68 -4.47
N MET A 56 7.94 -11.74 -4.98
CA MET A 56 7.91 -13.06 -4.34
C MET A 56 9.25 -13.77 -4.42
N SER A 57 9.50 -14.70 -3.49
CA SER A 57 10.55 -15.69 -3.64
C SER A 57 10.07 -16.85 -4.54
N PRO A 58 10.99 -17.54 -5.26
CA PRO A 58 10.62 -18.68 -6.11
C PRO A 58 9.89 -19.80 -5.36
N ASN A 59 10.29 -20.09 -4.13
CA ASN A 59 9.69 -21.13 -3.31
C ASN A 59 8.26 -20.77 -2.89
N GLU A 60 8.03 -19.52 -2.46
CA GLU A 60 6.70 -19.05 -2.04
C GLU A 60 5.72 -19.04 -3.21
N LEU A 61 6.15 -18.52 -4.38
CA LEU A 61 5.30 -18.54 -5.57
C LEU A 61 5.01 -19.97 -6.04
N ALA A 62 6.00 -20.87 -5.98
CA ALA A 62 5.85 -22.27 -6.35
C ALA A 62 4.82 -22.99 -5.45
N GLU A 63 4.87 -22.74 -4.14
CA GLU A 63 3.95 -23.32 -3.17
C GLU A 63 2.53 -22.76 -3.31
N GLN A 64 2.38 -21.43 -3.40
CA GLN A 64 1.06 -20.79 -3.44
C GLN A 64 0.30 -21.01 -4.76
N ALA A 65 1.01 -21.02 -5.89
CA ALA A 65 0.41 -21.21 -7.22
C ALA A 65 0.52 -22.66 -7.74
N GLU A 66 0.95 -23.61 -6.90
CA GLU A 66 1.17 -25.02 -7.26
C GLU A 66 2.00 -25.19 -8.55
N LEU A 67 3.14 -24.49 -8.61
CA LEU A 67 4.07 -24.50 -9.73
C LEU A 67 5.38 -25.20 -9.37
N GLY A 68 6.14 -25.63 -10.37
CA GLY A 68 7.53 -26.02 -10.13
C GLY A 68 8.42 -24.82 -9.84
N GLU A 69 9.37 -24.95 -8.91
CA GLU A 69 10.28 -23.86 -8.49
C GLU A 69 11.01 -23.19 -9.65
N ALA A 70 11.48 -23.99 -10.63
CA ALA A 70 12.16 -23.49 -11.82
C ALA A 70 11.21 -22.65 -12.73
N VAL A 71 9.92 -22.99 -12.75
CA VAL A 71 8.89 -22.24 -13.48
C VAL A 71 8.58 -20.95 -12.74
N ALA A 72 8.38 -21.01 -11.43
CA ALA A 72 8.17 -19.85 -10.58
C ALA A 72 9.32 -18.83 -10.69
N ALA A 73 10.56 -19.29 -10.67
CA ALA A 73 11.74 -18.44 -10.87
C ALA A 73 11.74 -17.70 -12.23
N LYS A 74 11.35 -18.38 -13.32
CA LYS A 74 11.23 -17.78 -14.65
C LYS A 74 10.11 -16.74 -14.70
N ILE A 75 8.97 -17.06 -14.11
CA ILE A 75 7.80 -16.16 -14.02
C ILE A 75 8.18 -14.89 -13.25
N ILE A 76 8.82 -15.02 -12.08
CA ILE A 76 9.30 -13.89 -11.27
C ILE A 76 10.29 -13.04 -12.07
N HIS A 77 11.24 -13.67 -12.78
CA HIS A 77 12.19 -12.93 -13.61
C HIS A 77 11.49 -12.14 -14.73
N GLY A 78 10.53 -12.76 -15.41
CA GLY A 78 9.69 -12.10 -16.40
C GLY A 78 8.88 -10.94 -15.82
N ALA A 79 8.24 -11.14 -14.67
CA ALA A 79 7.48 -10.13 -13.96
C ALA A 79 8.36 -8.92 -13.56
N LYS A 80 9.56 -9.14 -13.02
CA LYS A 80 10.52 -8.07 -12.72
C LYS A 80 10.87 -7.22 -13.93
N LYS A 81 11.04 -7.87 -15.09
CA LYS A 81 11.40 -7.20 -16.34
C LYS A 81 10.23 -6.39 -16.91
N LEU A 82 9.01 -6.98 -16.94
CA LEU A 82 7.82 -6.31 -17.48
C LEU A 82 7.31 -5.20 -16.56
N ALA A 83 7.35 -5.41 -15.25
CA ALA A 83 6.97 -4.40 -14.28
C ALA A 83 8.07 -3.34 -14.03
N ASN A 84 9.18 -3.38 -14.78
CA ASN A 84 10.34 -2.49 -14.63
C ASN A 84 10.83 -2.35 -13.17
N ILE A 85 10.79 -3.46 -12.42
CA ILE A 85 11.17 -3.48 -11.01
C ILE A 85 12.67 -3.70 -10.88
N GLY A 86 13.30 -2.85 -10.09
CA GLY A 86 14.73 -2.97 -9.74
C GLY A 86 15.65 -2.06 -10.55
N GLY A 87 15.10 -1.18 -11.38
CA GLY A 87 15.87 -0.11 -12.03
C GLY A 87 16.14 1.06 -11.06
N PHE A 88 17.29 1.69 -11.20
CA PHE A 88 17.55 2.98 -10.55
C PHE A 88 16.82 4.08 -11.32
N ILE A 89 16.10 4.94 -10.60
CA ILE A 89 15.54 6.18 -11.16
C ILE A 89 16.32 7.37 -10.60
N SER A 90 16.33 8.47 -11.33
CA SER A 90 16.96 9.70 -10.85
C SER A 90 16.18 10.28 -9.68
N GLY A 91 16.86 11.04 -8.79
CA GLY A 91 16.18 11.76 -7.71
C GLY A 91 15.13 12.74 -8.24
N ASN A 92 15.32 13.32 -9.41
CA ASN A 92 14.33 14.20 -10.05
C ASN A 92 13.07 13.40 -10.47
N ALA A 93 13.25 12.23 -11.11
CA ALA A 93 12.10 11.37 -11.47
C ALA A 93 11.32 10.92 -10.21
N LEU A 94 12.03 10.61 -9.12
CA LEU A 94 11.38 10.32 -7.83
C LEU A 94 10.63 11.53 -7.28
N LEU A 95 11.21 12.74 -7.38
CA LEU A 95 10.57 13.97 -6.94
C LEU A 95 9.26 14.24 -7.70
N GLU A 96 9.25 14.04 -9.01
CA GLU A 96 8.02 14.19 -9.81
C GLU A 96 6.93 13.20 -9.37
N ARG A 97 7.27 11.92 -9.20
CA ARG A 97 6.32 10.90 -8.66
C ARG A 97 5.77 11.30 -7.28
N ARG A 98 6.61 11.87 -6.41
CA ARG A 98 6.16 12.32 -5.09
C ARG A 98 5.22 13.52 -5.12
N ARG A 99 5.14 14.27 -6.20
CA ARG A 99 4.15 15.36 -6.37
C ARG A 99 2.72 14.84 -6.53
N GLU A 100 2.55 13.59 -6.96
CA GLU A 100 1.25 12.93 -7.09
C GLU A 100 0.73 12.36 -5.77
N VAL A 101 1.59 12.28 -4.74
CA VAL A 101 1.21 11.80 -3.40
C VAL A 101 0.22 12.79 -2.79
N GLN A 102 -0.98 12.29 -2.53
CA GLN A 102 -2.04 13.05 -1.87
C GLN A 102 -1.91 12.94 -0.35
N LYS A 103 -2.59 13.82 0.38
CA LYS A 103 -2.54 13.87 1.84
C LYS A 103 -3.93 13.96 2.43
N LEU A 104 -4.21 13.05 3.38
CA LEU A 104 -5.41 13.05 4.18
C LEU A 104 -5.25 14.02 5.35
N THR A 105 -6.15 14.97 5.51
CA THR A 105 -6.13 15.89 6.65
C THR A 105 -6.40 15.16 7.97
N SER A 106 -5.66 15.54 9.01
CA SER A 106 -5.97 15.13 10.39
C SER A 106 -7.22 15.83 10.94
N GLY A 107 -7.69 16.89 10.28
CA GLY A 107 -8.72 17.79 10.79
C GLY A 107 -8.19 18.87 11.76
N THR A 108 -6.87 18.92 11.97
CA THR A 108 -6.21 19.90 12.85
C THR A 108 -5.05 20.55 12.13
N ALA A 109 -5.14 21.84 11.87
CA ALA A 109 -4.14 22.59 11.10
C ALA A 109 -2.71 22.45 11.64
N ALA A 110 -2.53 22.47 12.97
CA ALA A 110 -1.21 22.33 13.59
C ALA A 110 -0.59 20.93 13.37
N LEU A 111 -1.40 19.87 13.37
CA LEU A 111 -0.91 18.53 13.09
C LEU A 111 -0.63 18.35 11.59
N ASP A 112 -1.49 18.89 10.73
CA ASP A 112 -1.27 18.85 9.29
C ASP A 112 0.01 19.61 8.90
N GLU A 113 0.26 20.78 9.51
CA GLU A 113 1.51 21.54 9.31
C GLU A 113 2.73 20.70 9.74
N LEU A 114 2.68 20.06 10.92
CA LEU A 114 3.74 19.18 11.41
C LEU A 114 4.03 18.02 10.45
N LEU A 115 2.98 17.45 9.84
CA LEU A 115 3.07 16.36 8.86
C LEU A 115 3.36 16.84 7.42
N GLY A 116 3.55 18.15 7.24
CA GLY A 116 3.79 18.73 5.92
C GLY A 116 2.55 18.70 5.01
N GLY A 117 1.35 18.77 5.59
CA GLY A 117 0.06 18.86 4.90
C GLY A 117 -0.94 17.74 5.22
N GLY A 118 -0.59 16.78 6.07
CA GLY A 118 -1.45 15.66 6.47
C GLY A 118 -0.78 14.30 6.28
N PHE A 119 -1.56 13.24 6.43
CA PHE A 119 -1.10 11.85 6.27
C PHE A 119 -0.94 11.50 4.79
N GLU A 120 0.24 11.08 4.38
CA GLU A 120 0.54 10.74 2.98
C GLU A 120 -0.19 9.48 2.54
N THR A 121 -0.73 9.47 1.31
CA THR A 121 -1.17 8.25 0.63
C THR A 121 0.02 7.36 0.25
N GLN A 122 -0.23 6.09 -0.03
CA GLN A 122 0.80 5.10 -0.39
C GLN A 122 1.87 4.92 0.71
N ALA A 123 1.53 5.22 1.97
CA ALA A 123 2.42 5.15 3.11
C ALA A 123 1.78 4.35 4.24
N ILE A 124 2.63 3.66 5.01
CA ILE A 124 2.26 3.08 6.30
C ILE A 124 2.70 4.08 7.37
N VAL A 125 1.74 4.55 8.18
CA VAL A 125 1.99 5.49 9.27
C VAL A 125 1.70 4.82 10.60
N GLU A 126 2.66 4.79 11.50
CA GLU A 126 2.51 4.31 12.86
C GLU A 126 2.35 5.50 13.81
N VAL A 127 1.27 5.47 14.62
CA VAL A 127 1.03 6.40 15.72
C VAL A 127 1.24 5.67 17.03
N TYR A 128 2.20 6.08 17.84
CA TYR A 128 2.49 5.46 19.12
C TYR A 128 2.50 6.50 20.25
N GLY A 129 2.26 6.04 21.47
CA GLY A 129 2.21 6.90 22.65
C GLY A 129 1.59 6.18 23.85
N GLU A 130 1.59 6.83 25.01
CA GLU A 130 1.01 6.31 26.25
C GLU A 130 -0.49 6.03 26.12
N PHE A 131 -1.02 5.25 27.03
CA PHE A 131 -2.47 5.03 27.16
C PHE A 131 -3.18 6.39 27.37
N GLY A 132 -4.31 6.57 26.71
CA GLY A 132 -5.08 7.82 26.82
C GLY A 132 -4.54 9.01 26.00
N SER A 133 -3.46 8.84 25.21
CA SER A 133 -2.89 9.93 24.40
C SER A 133 -3.68 10.31 23.14
N GLY A 134 -4.81 9.63 22.86
CA GLY A 134 -5.70 9.97 21.75
C GLY A 134 -5.47 9.22 20.44
N LYS A 135 -4.64 8.15 20.42
CA LYS A 135 -4.36 7.38 19.19
C LYS A 135 -5.63 6.88 18.48
N THR A 136 -6.51 6.21 19.22
CA THR A 136 -7.83 5.76 18.74
C THR A 136 -8.68 6.93 18.23
N GLN A 137 -8.62 8.09 18.90
CA GLN A 137 -9.35 9.28 18.46
C GLN A 137 -8.84 9.82 17.13
N ILE A 138 -7.53 9.78 16.90
CA ILE A 138 -6.94 10.10 15.59
C ILE A 138 -7.46 9.12 14.54
N GLY A 139 -7.44 7.81 14.82
CA GLY A 139 -8.00 6.79 13.92
C GLY A 139 -9.46 7.06 13.54
N HIS A 140 -10.32 7.33 14.53
CA HIS A 140 -11.72 7.67 14.30
C HIS A 140 -11.88 8.96 13.49
N GLN A 141 -11.09 10.00 13.78
CA GLN A 141 -11.14 11.26 13.02
C GLN A 141 -10.71 11.06 11.57
N LEU A 142 -9.67 10.26 11.32
CA LEU A 142 -9.24 9.93 9.96
C LEU A 142 -10.31 9.15 9.18
N CYS A 143 -11.06 8.25 9.83
CA CYS A 143 -12.20 7.58 9.19
C CYS A 143 -13.23 8.61 8.68
N VAL A 144 -13.58 9.60 9.50
CA VAL A 144 -14.52 10.65 9.12
C VAL A 144 -13.93 11.56 8.04
N ASN A 145 -12.68 11.97 8.20
CA ASN A 145 -12.03 12.88 7.25
C ASN A 145 -11.82 12.24 5.87
N THR A 146 -11.68 10.93 5.79
CA THR A 146 -11.60 10.20 4.50
C THR A 146 -12.84 10.42 3.65
N MET A 147 -14.02 10.60 4.28
CA MET A 147 -15.29 10.86 3.58
C MET A 147 -15.43 12.32 3.10
N LEU A 148 -14.56 13.22 3.52
CA LEU A 148 -14.56 14.59 3.03
C LEU A 148 -14.19 14.62 1.54
N PRO A 149 -14.70 15.60 0.77
CA PRO A 149 -14.26 15.81 -0.60
C PRO A 149 -12.78 16.24 -0.66
N LEU A 150 -12.16 16.03 -1.80
CA LEU A 150 -10.73 16.26 -2.02
C LEU A 150 -10.30 17.69 -1.67
N GLU A 151 -11.14 18.69 -1.97
CA GLU A 151 -10.88 20.11 -1.68
C GLU A 151 -10.81 20.42 -0.17
N LYS A 152 -11.36 19.52 0.66
CA LYS A 152 -11.29 19.61 2.12
C LYS A 152 -10.27 18.66 2.72
N GLY A 153 -9.41 18.06 1.90
CA GLY A 153 -8.34 17.15 2.34
C GLY A 153 -8.83 15.74 2.66
N GLY A 154 -9.99 15.32 2.14
CA GLY A 154 -10.49 13.96 2.17
C GLY A 154 -10.28 13.24 0.83
N PHE A 155 -10.89 12.07 0.66
CA PHE A 155 -10.79 11.25 -0.56
C PHE A 155 -12.12 10.74 -1.06
N ASP A 156 -13.21 11.02 -0.35
CA ASP A 156 -14.56 10.51 -0.65
C ASP A 156 -14.60 8.99 -0.90
N GLY A 157 -13.85 8.21 -0.09
CA GLY A 157 -13.66 6.78 -0.28
C GLY A 157 -14.05 5.94 0.94
N GLU A 158 -13.86 4.63 0.84
CA GLU A 158 -14.22 3.64 1.85
C GLU A 158 -13.08 3.44 2.86
N VAL A 159 -13.45 3.04 4.08
CA VAL A 159 -12.51 2.79 5.19
C VAL A 159 -12.68 1.39 5.73
N PHE A 160 -11.58 0.68 5.96
CA PHE A 160 -11.56 -0.56 6.74
C PHE A 160 -10.92 -0.30 8.11
N TYR A 161 -11.57 -0.78 9.16
CA TYR A 161 -11.11 -0.63 10.54
C TYR A 161 -11.00 -2.01 11.20
N ILE A 162 -9.77 -2.44 11.48
CA ILE A 162 -9.50 -3.66 12.26
C ILE A 162 -9.35 -3.25 13.73
N ASP A 163 -10.31 -3.66 14.55
CA ASP A 163 -10.35 -3.40 15.99
C ASP A 163 -9.84 -4.61 16.78
N THR A 164 -8.73 -4.47 17.47
CA THR A 164 -8.15 -5.54 18.29
C THR A 164 -8.48 -5.43 19.78
N GLU A 165 -8.99 -4.28 20.21
CA GLU A 165 -9.23 -3.96 21.62
C GLU A 165 -10.71 -3.73 21.96
N ASP A 166 -11.62 -3.88 20.98
CA ASP A 166 -13.05 -3.61 21.14
C ASP A 166 -13.34 -2.15 21.54
N THR A 167 -12.63 -1.23 20.89
CA THR A 167 -12.65 0.20 21.20
C THR A 167 -13.34 1.07 20.17
N PHE A 168 -13.73 0.52 19.02
CA PHE A 168 -14.49 1.26 18.02
C PHE A 168 -15.86 1.68 18.59
N ARG A 169 -16.18 2.96 18.41
CA ARG A 169 -17.43 3.55 18.94
C ARG A 169 -18.16 4.32 17.84
N PRO A 170 -19.23 3.73 17.26
CA PRO A 170 -20.04 4.40 16.23
C PRO A 170 -20.59 5.75 16.69
N GLU A 171 -20.95 5.88 18.00
CA GLU A 171 -21.45 7.13 18.56
C GLU A 171 -20.38 8.24 18.51
N ARG A 172 -19.11 7.86 18.65
CA ARG A 172 -18.01 8.81 18.54
C ARG A 172 -17.78 9.26 17.11
N ILE A 173 -17.90 8.35 16.16
CA ILE A 173 -17.88 8.68 14.72
C ILE A 173 -19.01 9.67 14.41
N ALA A 174 -20.23 9.41 14.88
CA ALA A 174 -21.39 10.30 14.67
C ALA A 174 -21.13 11.72 15.19
N GLN A 175 -20.57 11.86 16.40
CA GLN A 175 -20.20 13.17 16.96
C GLN A 175 -19.13 13.89 16.12
N MET A 176 -18.16 13.16 15.58
CA MET A 176 -17.12 13.74 14.72
C MET A 176 -17.69 14.20 13.38
N CYS A 177 -18.65 13.47 12.83
CA CYS A 177 -19.38 13.85 11.61
C CYS A 177 -20.10 15.20 11.76
N GLU A 178 -20.77 15.41 12.91
CA GLU A 178 -21.44 16.69 13.21
C GLU A 178 -20.45 17.86 13.17
N GLY A 179 -19.24 17.65 13.68
CA GLY A 179 -18.18 18.66 13.71
C GLY A 179 -17.68 19.12 12.33
N VAL A 180 -17.82 18.27 11.32
CA VAL A 180 -17.38 18.54 9.93
C VAL A 180 -18.55 18.70 8.94
N GLY A 181 -19.79 18.55 9.42
CA GLY A 181 -21.00 18.73 8.62
C GLY A 181 -21.31 17.56 7.67
N LEU A 182 -20.90 16.34 8.03
CA LEU A 182 -21.25 15.12 7.31
C LEU A 182 -22.46 14.41 7.96
N ASP A 183 -23.23 13.68 7.14
CA ASP A 183 -24.29 12.82 7.66
C ASP A 183 -23.66 11.56 8.31
N PRO A 184 -23.90 11.33 9.62
CA PRO A 184 -23.35 10.17 10.34
C PRO A 184 -23.76 8.82 9.75
N ALA A 185 -24.99 8.70 9.23
CA ALA A 185 -25.47 7.44 8.67
C ALA A 185 -24.69 7.10 7.39
N MET A 186 -24.51 8.05 6.51
CA MET A 186 -23.73 7.88 5.28
C MET A 186 -22.26 7.52 5.59
N VAL A 187 -21.65 8.16 6.58
CA VAL A 187 -20.26 7.90 6.97
C VAL A 187 -20.11 6.50 7.56
N LEU A 188 -21.00 6.11 8.47
CA LEU A 188 -20.95 4.81 9.14
C LEU A 188 -21.17 3.64 8.17
N ASP A 189 -22.00 3.81 7.14
CA ASP A 189 -22.24 2.79 6.10
C ASP A 189 -20.97 2.52 5.24
N ARG A 190 -20.02 3.45 5.23
CA ARG A 190 -18.77 3.36 4.46
C ARG A 190 -17.54 3.01 5.31
N ILE A 191 -17.73 2.74 6.60
CA ILE A 191 -16.68 2.26 7.50
C ILE A 191 -16.92 0.79 7.79
N HIS A 192 -16.11 -0.08 7.22
CA HIS A 192 -16.17 -1.52 7.40
C HIS A 192 -15.34 -1.91 8.63
N VAL A 193 -16.00 -2.31 9.70
CA VAL A 193 -15.36 -2.63 10.98
C VAL A 193 -15.31 -4.14 11.19
N ALA A 194 -14.12 -4.65 11.50
CA ALA A 194 -13.95 -6.04 11.88
C ALA A 194 -13.18 -6.15 13.22
N ARG A 195 -13.71 -6.95 14.15
CA ARG A 195 -13.01 -7.28 15.38
C ARG A 195 -12.04 -8.43 15.16
N ALA A 196 -10.76 -8.20 15.44
CA ALA A 196 -9.76 -9.25 15.47
C ALA A 196 -9.72 -9.90 16.86
N TYR A 197 -9.75 -11.24 16.92
CA TYR A 197 -9.76 -11.97 18.18
C TYR A 197 -8.38 -12.47 18.61
N ASN A 198 -7.46 -12.59 17.65
CA ASN A 198 -6.08 -13.02 17.84
C ASN A 198 -5.23 -12.57 16.65
N SER A 199 -3.90 -12.80 16.73
CA SER A 199 -2.97 -12.37 15.65
C SER A 199 -3.21 -13.08 14.33
N ALA A 200 -3.59 -14.37 14.34
CA ALA A 200 -3.91 -15.10 13.11
C ALA A 200 -5.17 -14.55 12.42
N HIS A 201 -6.21 -14.23 13.20
CA HIS A 201 -7.42 -13.61 12.67
C HIS A 201 -7.14 -12.20 12.16
N GLN A 202 -6.27 -11.43 12.83
CA GLN A 202 -5.86 -10.10 12.37
C GLN A 202 -5.18 -10.17 11.00
N MET A 203 -4.29 -11.13 10.77
CA MET A 203 -3.66 -11.36 9.45
C MET A 203 -4.70 -11.75 8.38
N LEU A 204 -5.62 -12.67 8.72
CA LEU A 204 -6.70 -13.08 7.82
C LEU A 204 -7.58 -11.88 7.37
N LEU A 205 -7.90 -10.96 8.28
CA LEU A 205 -8.65 -9.75 7.96
C LEU A 205 -7.91 -8.84 6.98
N VAL A 206 -6.58 -8.74 7.08
CA VAL A 206 -5.77 -7.99 6.09
C VAL A 206 -5.85 -8.64 4.71
N ASP A 207 -5.77 -9.98 4.62
CA ASP A 207 -5.92 -10.71 3.36
C ASP A 207 -7.33 -10.54 2.78
N GLU A 208 -8.35 -10.45 3.63
CA GLU A 208 -9.73 -10.19 3.19
C GLU A 208 -9.89 -8.77 2.64
N ILE A 209 -9.31 -7.76 3.30
CA ILE A 209 -9.30 -6.38 2.78
C ILE A 209 -8.66 -6.35 1.38
N LYS A 210 -7.53 -7.04 1.18
CA LYS A 210 -6.87 -7.14 -0.13
C LYS A 210 -7.79 -7.70 -1.21
N LYS A 211 -8.66 -8.67 -0.88
CA LYS A 211 -9.65 -9.22 -1.82
C LYS A 211 -10.79 -8.24 -2.10
N LEU A 212 -11.31 -7.60 -1.06
CA LEU A 212 -12.42 -6.66 -1.16
C LEU A 212 -12.03 -5.36 -1.88
N SER A 213 -10.78 -4.90 -1.74
CA SER A 213 -10.28 -3.69 -2.40
C SER A 213 -10.28 -3.75 -3.94
N LYS A 214 -10.46 -4.94 -4.52
CA LYS A 214 -10.67 -5.07 -5.98
C LYS A 214 -12.02 -4.51 -6.44
N ASN A 215 -13.01 -4.45 -5.54
CA ASN A 215 -14.39 -4.04 -5.85
C ASN A 215 -14.85 -2.83 -5.04
N ILE A 216 -14.09 -2.44 -4.03
CA ILE A 216 -14.38 -1.35 -3.11
C ILE A 216 -13.26 -0.31 -3.21
N ASP A 217 -13.59 0.95 -3.37
CA ASP A 217 -12.62 2.06 -3.43
C ASP A 217 -12.06 2.39 -2.04
N VAL A 218 -11.14 1.55 -1.55
CA VAL A 218 -10.53 1.66 -0.23
C VAL A 218 -9.50 2.80 -0.22
N LYS A 219 -9.70 3.79 0.63
CA LYS A 219 -8.79 4.93 0.80
C LYS A 219 -8.02 4.90 2.11
N LEU A 220 -8.54 4.22 3.13
CA LEU A 220 -7.90 4.17 4.44
C LEU A 220 -8.09 2.79 5.08
N ILE A 221 -7.03 2.27 5.68
CA ILE A 221 -7.06 1.08 6.53
C ILE A 221 -6.51 1.48 7.89
N ILE A 222 -7.28 1.25 8.95
CA ILE A 222 -6.87 1.45 10.35
C ILE A 222 -6.72 0.09 11.03
N VAL A 223 -5.64 -0.07 11.77
CA VAL A 223 -5.44 -1.23 12.67
C VAL A 223 -5.17 -0.71 14.07
N ASP A 224 -6.13 -0.84 14.96
CA ASP A 224 -6.06 -0.35 16.34
C ASP A 224 -6.31 -1.47 17.35
N SER A 225 -5.24 -1.97 17.95
CA SER A 225 -3.84 -1.68 17.79
C SER A 225 -3.12 -2.80 17.02
N LEU A 226 -2.10 -2.46 16.25
CA LEU A 226 -1.36 -3.43 15.45
C LEU A 226 -0.70 -4.53 16.31
N THR A 227 -0.13 -4.18 17.46
CA THR A 227 0.76 -5.07 18.22
C THR A 227 0.10 -5.77 19.43
N SER A 228 -1.15 -5.47 19.77
CA SER A 228 -1.80 -5.97 20.98
C SER A 228 -1.82 -7.52 21.04
N HIS A 229 -2.41 -8.16 20.03
CA HIS A 229 -2.46 -9.63 19.96
C HIS A 229 -1.08 -10.26 19.84
N PHE A 230 -0.20 -9.69 19.02
CA PHE A 230 1.16 -10.21 18.87
C PHE A 230 1.97 -10.16 20.18
N ARG A 231 1.75 -9.15 21.02
CA ARG A 231 2.41 -9.05 22.33
C ARG A 231 1.84 -10.06 23.34
N SER A 232 0.54 -10.31 23.32
CA SER A 232 -0.11 -11.25 24.23
C SER A 232 0.16 -12.72 23.88
N GLU A 233 0.33 -13.06 22.63
CA GLU A 233 0.53 -14.43 22.15
C GLU A 233 2.01 -14.84 22.11
N TYR A 234 2.90 -13.93 21.72
CA TYR A 234 4.34 -14.19 21.58
C TYR A 234 5.09 -13.64 22.80
N ILE A 235 4.97 -14.34 23.93
CA ILE A 235 5.52 -13.91 25.22
C ILE A 235 6.95 -14.39 25.42
N GLY A 236 7.81 -13.53 25.99
CA GLY A 236 9.18 -13.85 26.36
C GLY A 236 10.22 -13.57 25.28
N ARG A 237 11.50 -13.49 25.71
CA ARG A 237 12.63 -13.09 24.84
C ARG A 237 12.84 -14.04 23.66
N GLY A 238 12.60 -15.35 23.84
CA GLY A 238 12.72 -16.34 22.77
C GLY A 238 11.68 -16.23 21.66
N MET A 239 10.60 -15.51 21.89
CA MET A 239 9.51 -15.32 20.94
C MET A 239 9.59 -13.97 20.17
N LEU A 240 10.62 -13.16 20.41
CA LEU A 240 10.77 -11.85 19.76
C LEU A 240 10.95 -11.99 18.23
N ALA A 241 11.84 -12.90 17.80
CA ALA A 241 12.08 -13.10 16.36
C ALA A 241 10.86 -13.70 15.64
N PRO A 242 10.19 -14.78 16.12
CA PRO A 242 8.95 -15.26 15.54
C PRO A 242 7.84 -14.21 15.50
N ARG A 243 7.69 -13.42 16.57
CA ARG A 243 6.73 -12.31 16.61
C ARG A 243 6.99 -11.29 15.51
N GLN A 244 8.24 -10.85 15.39
CA GLN A 244 8.62 -9.84 14.39
C GLN A 244 8.44 -10.37 12.97
N GLN A 245 8.77 -11.63 12.73
CA GLN A 245 8.58 -12.28 11.43
C GLN A 245 7.11 -12.36 11.01
N LYS A 246 6.20 -12.53 11.99
CA LYS A 246 4.75 -12.57 11.72
C LYS A 246 4.13 -11.18 11.57
N LEU A 247 4.73 -10.17 12.21
CA LEU A 247 4.24 -8.80 12.18
C LEU A 247 4.62 -8.06 10.88
N ASN A 248 5.80 -8.41 10.32
CA ASN A 248 6.31 -7.85 9.06
C ASN A 248 5.75 -8.60 7.86
#